data_9fddb6e203561d1b67b0f3f2fe6718cf
#
_entry.id   9fddb6e203561d1b67b0f3f2fe6718cf
#
_cell.length_a   1.000
_cell.length_b   1.000
_cell.length_c   1.000
_cell.angle_alpha   90.00
_cell.angle_beta   90.00
_cell.angle_gamma   90.00
#
_symmetry.space_group_name_H-M   'P 1'
#
loop_
_entity.id
_entity.type
_entity.pdbx_description
1 polymer ?
#
loop_
_entity_poly.entity_id
_entity_poly.type
_entity_poly.pdbx_seq_one_letter_code
_entity_poly.pdbx_strand_id
1 'polypeptide(L)'
;MDLKERILAYMHEEAYRPLPAEELADGMQLTPEDLVQFDAALEELEKEGAIIKNRSDLYGIPSRMHLVVGRLSMTAKGFGFIIPDVRDSEEETDVFVPGADLNTAMHGDRVVARVTPAQEEGRSREGEIIRILERANEKIVGTFESSKTFGFVTPDNTKLSQDIFVPKKAFHGAKTGSKVVVEITKWPDRRRNAEGKVIEVLGKVGDPGVDVLSVMRQYDLSETFPEDVQEAADNVEQEPSPEEYRGRRDRRDLPIVTVDGEDSKDLDDGVFARRNPDGSFFLGVYIADVSWYVRENQPLDREARERGTSVYLVDRVIPMLPKELSNGICSLNAGVDRLAMACEMQISPEGEVTSYEIVPTVIHVYRRLTYNIVNKVLVDKAEPYLSDNQDIREMSAT
;
A
#
# COMPACT_ATOMS: atom_id res chain seq x y z
N MET A 1 12.21 22.17 13.51
CA MET A 1 12.88 20.89 13.80
C MET A 1 12.31 20.38 15.10
N ASP A 2 11.68 19.24 15.10
CA ASP A 2 11.15 18.65 16.32
C ASP A 2 12.30 18.09 17.20
N LEU A 3 11.97 17.60 18.41
CA LEU A 3 12.98 17.11 19.34
C LEU A 3 13.72 15.85 18.80
N LYS A 4 13.01 14.94 18.11
CA LYS A 4 13.61 13.76 17.52
C LYS A 4 14.61 14.12 16.41
N GLU A 5 14.24 15.04 15.52
CA GLU A 5 15.14 15.53 14.47
C GLU A 5 16.39 16.18 15.06
N ARG A 6 16.25 16.93 16.15
CA ARG A 6 17.40 17.54 16.84
C ARG A 6 18.33 16.51 17.46
N ILE A 7 17.78 15.46 18.08
CA ILE A 7 18.57 14.35 18.66
C ILE A 7 19.34 13.65 17.54
N LEU A 8 18.68 13.29 16.44
CA LEU A 8 19.33 12.62 15.33
C LEU A 8 20.42 13.48 14.69
N ALA A 9 20.16 14.77 14.44
CA ALA A 9 21.14 15.70 13.90
C ALA A 9 22.38 15.79 14.80
N TYR A 10 22.19 15.96 16.12
CA TYR A 10 23.30 15.98 17.08
C TYR A 10 24.10 14.68 17.05
N MET A 11 23.44 13.53 17.05
CA MET A 11 24.12 12.24 17.03
C MET A 11 24.83 11.97 15.70
N HIS A 12 24.38 12.52 14.60
CA HIS A 12 25.05 12.41 13.29
C HIS A 12 26.25 13.33 13.16
N GLU A 13 26.20 14.54 13.70
CA GLU A 13 27.23 15.56 13.49
C GLU A 13 28.31 15.54 14.59
N GLU A 14 27.90 15.49 15.85
CA GLU A 14 28.74 15.75 17.00
C GLU A 14 29.04 14.49 17.83
N ALA A 15 28.04 13.64 18.11
CA ALA A 15 28.24 12.43 18.88
C ALA A 15 28.80 11.30 18.03
N TYR A 16 30.12 11.27 17.83
CA TYR A 16 30.81 10.24 17.04
C TYR A 16 30.89 8.86 17.71
N ARG A 17 30.48 8.72 18.95
CA ARG A 17 30.46 7.47 19.74
C ARG A 17 29.15 7.35 20.50
N PRO A 18 28.71 6.12 20.86
CA PRO A 18 27.55 5.95 21.72
C PRO A 18 27.72 6.68 23.06
N LEU A 19 26.67 7.41 23.49
CA LEU A 19 26.64 8.20 24.71
C LEU A 19 25.46 7.79 25.60
N PRO A 20 25.54 7.94 26.94
CA PRO A 20 24.40 7.80 27.83
C PRO A 20 23.39 8.96 27.61
N ALA A 21 22.13 8.76 28.00
CA ALA A 21 21.11 9.78 27.85
C ALA A 21 21.47 11.13 28.49
N GLU A 22 22.08 11.10 29.68
CA GLU A 22 22.50 12.30 30.40
C GLU A 22 23.53 13.13 29.60
N GLU A 23 24.55 12.47 29.04
CA GLU A 23 25.57 13.15 28.23
C GLU A 23 25.00 13.68 26.90
N LEU A 24 23.99 13.00 26.31
CA LEU A 24 23.29 13.49 25.14
C LEU A 24 22.48 14.76 25.47
N ALA A 25 21.71 14.74 26.56
CA ALA A 25 20.94 15.89 27.02
C ALA A 25 21.82 17.12 27.33
N ASP A 26 22.93 16.91 28.04
CA ASP A 26 23.88 17.96 28.39
C ASP A 26 24.54 18.53 27.13
N GLY A 27 25.01 17.67 26.22
CA GLY A 27 25.67 18.11 25.00
C GLY A 27 24.75 18.88 24.06
N MET A 28 23.45 18.54 24.01
CA MET A 28 22.46 19.24 23.26
C MET A 28 21.97 20.52 23.91
N GLN A 29 22.34 20.80 25.17
CA GLN A 29 21.84 21.96 25.94
C GLN A 29 20.32 22.09 25.93
N LEU A 30 19.62 20.99 26.23
CA LEU A 30 18.18 20.92 26.17
C LEU A 30 17.52 21.89 27.15
N THR A 31 16.37 22.47 26.72
CA THR A 31 15.55 23.29 27.60
C THR A 31 14.83 22.43 28.65
N PRO A 32 14.37 22.97 29.78
CA PRO A 32 13.57 22.21 30.75
C PRO A 32 12.30 21.56 30.15
N GLU A 33 11.71 22.19 29.12
CA GLU A 33 10.57 21.65 28.39
C GLU A 33 10.97 20.43 27.53
N ASP A 34 12.10 20.52 26.82
CA ASP A 34 12.62 19.42 26.03
C ASP A 34 12.99 18.21 26.92
N LEU A 35 13.57 18.44 28.11
CA LEU A 35 13.94 17.36 29.05
C LEU A 35 12.74 16.51 29.49
N VAL A 36 11.55 17.08 29.61
CA VAL A 36 10.33 16.34 29.97
C VAL A 36 9.95 15.32 28.87
N GLN A 37 10.27 15.61 27.62
CA GLN A 37 9.93 14.77 26.46
C GLN A 37 11.11 13.94 25.95
N PHE A 38 12.29 14.18 26.49
CA PHE A 38 13.53 13.62 25.95
C PHE A 38 13.60 12.08 26.05
N ASP A 39 13.27 11.53 27.21
CA ASP A 39 13.28 10.07 27.40
C ASP A 39 12.25 9.39 26.50
N ALA A 40 11.05 9.97 26.35
CA ALA A 40 10.04 9.46 25.43
C ALA A 40 10.52 9.53 23.95
N ALA A 41 11.18 10.62 23.58
CA ALA A 41 11.75 10.77 22.24
C ALA A 41 12.86 9.72 21.96
N LEU A 42 13.72 9.43 22.94
CA LEU A 42 14.73 8.36 22.82
C LEU A 42 14.08 6.99 22.69
N GLU A 43 13.04 6.68 23.48
CA GLU A 43 12.33 5.42 23.38
C GLU A 43 11.63 5.24 22.02
N GLU A 44 11.03 6.31 21.49
CA GLU A 44 10.43 6.29 20.15
C GLU A 44 11.46 6.09 19.06
N LEU A 45 12.58 6.83 19.09
CA LEU A 45 13.68 6.68 18.14
C LEU A 45 14.31 5.28 18.21
N GLU A 46 14.42 4.69 19.41
CA GLU A 46 14.87 3.30 19.57
C GLU A 46 13.88 2.30 19.00
N LYS A 47 12.59 2.50 19.22
CA LYS A 47 11.50 1.70 18.62
C LYS A 47 11.49 1.81 17.11
N GLU A 48 11.69 3.00 16.58
CA GLU A 48 11.86 3.26 15.15
C GLU A 48 13.19 2.71 14.60
N GLY A 49 14.13 2.26 15.46
CA GLY A 49 15.44 1.77 15.05
C GLY A 49 16.38 2.84 14.49
N ALA A 50 16.01 4.12 14.60
CA ALA A 50 16.84 5.24 14.20
C ALA A 50 18.08 5.39 15.08
N ILE A 51 17.96 5.01 16.36
CA ILE A 51 19.06 4.86 17.31
C ILE A 51 18.99 3.47 17.97
N ILE A 52 20.09 3.00 18.49
CA ILE A 52 20.16 1.72 19.23
C ILE A 52 20.79 1.94 20.59
N LYS A 53 20.14 1.43 21.63
CA LYS A 53 20.66 1.35 22.97
C LYS A 53 21.43 0.03 23.14
N ASN A 54 22.70 0.12 23.50
CA ASN A 54 23.55 -1.06 23.74
C ASN A 54 23.40 -1.61 25.16
N ARG A 55 24.13 -2.71 25.48
CA ARG A 55 24.05 -3.36 26.80
C ARG A 55 24.60 -2.51 27.95
N SER A 56 25.34 -1.44 27.65
CA SER A 56 25.89 -0.49 28.64
C SER A 56 25.03 0.78 28.74
N ASP A 57 23.80 0.74 28.31
CA ASP A 57 22.85 1.87 28.29
C ASP A 57 23.33 3.10 27.49
N LEU A 58 24.16 2.88 26.46
CA LEU A 58 24.61 3.94 25.57
C LEU A 58 23.81 3.93 24.28
N TYR A 59 23.32 5.10 23.87
CA TYR A 59 22.61 5.32 22.61
C TYR A 59 23.59 5.69 21.49
N GLY A 60 23.40 5.13 20.32
CA GLY A 60 24.22 5.42 19.15
C GLY A 60 23.50 5.18 17.84
N ILE A 61 24.01 5.76 16.77
CA ILE A 61 23.52 5.54 15.40
C ILE A 61 23.92 4.13 14.96
N PRO A 62 22.99 3.30 14.42
CA PRO A 62 23.27 1.92 14.04
C PRO A 62 24.52 1.75 13.15
N SER A 63 24.64 2.52 12.07
CA SER A 63 25.76 2.42 11.12
C SER A 63 27.12 2.63 11.79
N ARG A 64 27.21 3.53 12.79
CA ARG A 64 28.42 3.78 13.56
C ARG A 64 28.74 2.69 14.58
N MET A 65 27.82 1.79 14.83
CA MET A 65 27.96 0.64 15.73
C MET A 65 28.15 -0.68 14.96
N HIS A 66 28.41 -0.62 13.66
CA HIS A 66 28.41 -1.78 12.75
C HIS A 66 27.09 -2.58 12.79
N LEU A 67 25.99 -1.87 12.95
CA LEU A 67 24.65 -2.43 12.95
C LEU A 67 23.89 -1.93 11.72
N VAL A 68 23.00 -2.77 11.20
CA VAL A 68 22.05 -2.43 10.16
C VAL A 68 20.64 -2.68 10.68
N VAL A 69 19.74 -1.74 10.44
CA VAL A 69 18.31 -1.87 10.68
C VAL A 69 17.61 -2.05 9.34
N GLY A 70 16.70 -3.01 9.24
CA GLY A 70 15.99 -3.27 7.99
C GLY A 70 15.02 -4.43 8.09
N ARG A 71 14.36 -4.73 6.97
CA ARG A 71 13.40 -5.82 6.84
C ARG A 71 14.07 -7.11 6.38
N LEU A 72 13.75 -8.21 7.08
CA LEU A 72 14.26 -9.54 6.75
C LEU A 72 13.44 -10.16 5.60
N SER A 73 14.07 -10.39 4.46
CA SER A 73 13.52 -11.18 3.37
C SER A 73 14.09 -12.59 3.40
N MET A 74 13.27 -13.56 3.83
CA MET A 74 13.66 -14.97 3.87
C MET A 74 13.53 -15.63 2.49
N THR A 75 14.27 -16.70 2.31
CA THR A 75 14.11 -17.64 1.19
C THR A 75 13.50 -18.95 1.68
N ALA A 76 12.90 -19.73 0.78
CA ALA A 76 12.41 -21.07 1.10
C ALA A 76 13.53 -22.06 1.53
N LYS A 77 14.80 -21.70 1.32
CA LYS A 77 15.97 -22.50 1.72
C LYS A 77 16.42 -22.25 3.15
N GLY A 78 15.74 -21.35 3.89
CA GLY A 78 16.01 -21.11 5.32
C GLY A 78 17.15 -20.14 5.61
N PHE A 79 17.61 -19.34 4.66
CA PHE A 79 18.47 -18.18 4.87
C PHE A 79 17.75 -16.91 4.40
N GLY A 80 18.24 -15.74 4.75
CA GLY A 80 17.60 -14.48 4.40
C GLY A 80 18.57 -13.38 4.01
N PHE A 81 17.97 -12.24 3.62
CA PHE A 81 18.67 -10.99 3.36
C PHE A 81 17.97 -9.88 4.14
N ILE A 82 18.72 -9.00 4.75
CA ILE A 82 18.15 -7.78 5.33
C ILE A 82 18.26 -6.68 4.28
N ILE A 83 17.10 -6.12 3.95
CA ILE A 83 16.96 -4.94 3.10
C ILE A 83 17.05 -3.74 4.05
N PRO A 84 18.14 -2.95 4.02
CA PRO A 84 18.31 -1.82 4.91
C PRO A 84 17.21 -0.78 4.75
N ASP A 85 16.71 -0.22 5.86
CA ASP A 85 15.74 0.88 5.84
C ASP A 85 16.37 2.17 5.27
N VAL A 86 17.66 2.38 5.54
CA VAL A 86 18.47 3.49 5.03
C VAL A 86 19.72 2.90 4.39
N ARG A 87 20.07 3.38 3.21
CA ARG A 87 21.31 3.04 2.52
C ARG A 87 22.24 4.24 2.54
N ASP A 88 23.47 4.05 3.01
CA ASP A 88 24.49 5.11 3.06
C ASP A 88 25.03 5.46 1.66
N SER A 89 24.87 4.57 0.67
CA SER A 89 25.22 4.77 -0.74
C SER A 89 24.35 3.93 -1.68
N GLU A 90 24.27 4.30 -2.97
CA GLU A 90 23.57 3.52 -4.00
C GLU A 90 24.22 2.13 -4.24
N GLU A 91 25.49 1.96 -3.87
CA GLU A 91 26.24 0.70 -4.01
C GLU A 91 25.99 -0.24 -2.82
N GLU A 92 25.32 0.22 -1.77
CA GLU A 92 25.07 -0.58 -0.58
C GLU A 92 24.09 -1.71 -0.86
N THR A 93 24.59 -2.96 -0.76
CA THR A 93 23.80 -4.18 -1.01
C THR A 93 23.10 -4.66 0.25
N ASP A 94 22.08 -5.51 0.05
CA ASP A 94 21.41 -6.23 1.12
C ASP A 94 22.40 -7.07 1.92
N VAL A 95 22.12 -7.27 3.22
CA VAL A 95 22.97 -8.04 4.12
C VAL A 95 22.50 -9.49 4.15
N PHE A 96 23.36 -10.41 3.76
CA PHE A 96 23.11 -11.85 3.82
C PHE A 96 23.09 -12.34 5.27
N VAL A 97 22.08 -13.16 5.64
CA VAL A 97 21.95 -13.76 6.97
C VAL A 97 21.84 -15.26 6.83
N PRO A 98 22.86 -16.03 7.26
CA PRO A 98 22.78 -17.48 7.32
C PRO A 98 21.62 -17.96 8.21
N GLY A 99 21.08 -19.15 7.94
CA GLY A 99 19.98 -19.71 8.73
C GLY A 99 20.27 -19.87 10.23
N ALA A 100 21.54 -20.10 10.60
CA ALA A 100 21.97 -20.19 12.00
C ALA A 100 21.91 -18.83 12.73
N ASP A 101 22.03 -17.71 12.01
CA ASP A 101 22.14 -16.35 12.53
C ASP A 101 20.85 -15.55 12.46
N LEU A 102 19.75 -16.19 12.03
CA LEU A 102 18.41 -15.59 11.99
C LEU A 102 17.82 -15.31 13.38
N ASN A 103 18.27 -16.03 14.39
CA ASN A 103 17.97 -15.79 15.80
C ASN A 103 16.48 -15.64 16.13
N THR A 104 15.62 -16.53 15.56
CA THR A 104 14.15 -16.55 15.71
C THR A 104 13.37 -15.48 14.89
N ALA A 105 14.05 -14.68 14.09
CA ALA A 105 13.36 -13.77 13.18
C ALA A 105 12.64 -14.55 12.06
N MET A 106 11.53 -14.02 11.63
CA MET A 106 10.68 -14.55 10.57
C MET A 106 10.70 -13.63 9.35
N HIS A 107 10.25 -14.13 8.20
CA HIS A 107 10.14 -13.30 6.99
C HIS A 107 9.31 -12.05 7.25
N GLY A 108 9.81 -10.90 6.80
CA GLY A 108 9.15 -9.61 6.95
C GLY A 108 9.45 -8.87 8.25
N ASP A 109 9.97 -9.56 9.29
CA ASP A 109 10.31 -8.92 10.56
C ASP A 109 11.29 -7.77 10.32
N ARG A 110 11.09 -6.67 11.04
CA ARG A 110 12.03 -5.56 11.10
C ARG A 110 13.07 -5.85 12.19
N VAL A 111 14.33 -5.86 11.82
CA VAL A 111 15.41 -6.40 12.66
C VAL A 111 16.59 -5.47 12.74
N VAL A 112 17.40 -5.67 13.80
CA VAL A 112 18.74 -5.13 13.92
C VAL A 112 19.72 -6.28 13.75
N ALA A 113 20.66 -6.13 12.85
CA ALA A 113 21.74 -7.10 12.65
C ALA A 113 23.10 -6.47 12.86
N ARG A 114 24.01 -7.25 13.41
CA ARG A 114 25.45 -6.95 13.42
C ARG A 114 26.02 -7.38 12.10
N VAL A 115 26.69 -6.46 11.42
CA VAL A 115 27.30 -6.72 10.11
C VAL A 115 28.79 -6.98 10.28
N THR A 116 29.26 -8.07 9.67
CA THR A 116 30.68 -8.35 9.50
C THR A 116 31.11 -7.79 8.16
N PRO A 117 32.23 -7.02 8.10
CA PRO A 117 32.76 -6.53 6.83
C PRO A 117 32.98 -7.69 5.83
N ALA A 118 32.67 -7.47 4.57
CA ALA A 118 32.97 -8.45 3.52
C ALA A 118 34.46 -8.75 3.49
N GLN A 119 34.84 -10.03 3.55
CA GLN A 119 36.22 -10.44 3.53
C GLN A 119 36.87 -10.40 2.14
N GLU A 120 36.06 -10.31 1.08
CA GLU A 120 36.50 -10.25 -0.32
C GLU A 120 35.65 -9.26 -1.11
N GLU A 121 36.29 -8.53 -2.03
CA GLU A 121 35.58 -7.66 -2.99
C GLU A 121 34.55 -8.46 -3.80
N GLY A 122 33.30 -7.98 -3.84
CA GLY A 122 32.22 -8.61 -4.59
C GLY A 122 31.36 -9.64 -3.83
N ARG A 123 31.65 -9.92 -2.55
CA ARG A 123 30.74 -10.69 -1.68
C ARG A 123 29.78 -9.79 -0.92
N SER A 124 28.54 -10.26 -0.76
CA SER A 124 27.54 -9.61 0.11
C SER A 124 28.05 -9.58 1.56
N ARG A 125 27.79 -8.48 2.27
CA ARG A 125 28.05 -8.39 3.71
C ARG A 125 27.27 -9.49 4.43
N GLU A 126 27.86 -10.11 5.45
CA GLU A 126 27.17 -11.08 6.29
C GLU A 126 26.69 -10.42 7.59
N GLY A 127 25.52 -10.84 8.07
CA GLY A 127 24.93 -10.31 9.31
C GLY A 127 24.38 -11.38 10.22
N GLU A 128 24.46 -11.13 11.53
CA GLU A 128 23.80 -11.88 12.60
C GLU A 128 22.66 -11.02 13.15
N ILE A 129 21.42 -11.51 13.16
CA ILE A 129 20.30 -10.79 13.78
C ILE A 129 20.49 -10.78 15.29
N ILE A 130 20.57 -9.59 15.89
CA ILE A 130 20.75 -9.43 17.34
C ILE A 130 19.49 -8.98 18.07
N ARG A 131 18.54 -8.36 17.35
CA ARG A 131 17.27 -7.88 17.91
C ARG A 131 16.19 -7.89 16.84
N ILE A 132 14.96 -8.15 17.24
CA ILE A 132 13.77 -7.97 16.42
C ILE A 132 13.05 -6.73 16.96
N LEU A 133 12.84 -5.74 16.10
CA LEU A 133 12.17 -4.49 16.45
C LEU A 133 10.65 -4.62 16.29
N GLU A 134 10.23 -5.26 15.18
CA GLU A 134 8.83 -5.40 14.82
C GLU A 134 8.59 -6.78 14.22
N ARG A 135 7.51 -7.43 14.62
CA ARG A 135 7.05 -8.70 14.05
C ARG A 135 6.07 -8.44 12.92
N ALA A 136 6.33 -9.05 11.76
CA ALA A 136 5.50 -8.87 10.58
C ALA A 136 4.32 -9.86 10.50
N ASN A 137 4.37 -10.98 11.21
CA ASN A 137 3.46 -12.11 10.99
C ASN A 137 2.66 -12.42 12.26
N GLU A 138 1.83 -11.50 12.74
CA GLU A 138 0.95 -11.78 13.88
C GLU A 138 -0.13 -12.79 13.53
N LYS A 139 -0.62 -12.76 12.28
CA LYS A 139 -1.58 -13.71 11.72
C LYS A 139 -0.96 -14.39 10.51
N ILE A 140 -1.18 -15.68 10.39
CA ILE A 140 -0.62 -16.52 9.31
C ILE A 140 -1.73 -17.39 8.73
N VAL A 141 -1.82 -17.40 7.41
CA VAL A 141 -2.70 -18.30 6.67
C VAL A 141 -1.94 -19.57 6.32
N GLY A 142 -2.59 -20.71 6.47
CA GLY A 142 -1.98 -22.00 6.15
C GLY A 142 -2.94 -23.17 6.19
N THR A 143 -2.37 -24.36 5.96
CA THR A 143 -3.11 -25.62 5.98
C THR A 143 -2.93 -26.32 7.30
N PHE A 144 -4.03 -26.64 7.96
CA PHE A 144 -4.04 -27.28 9.26
C PHE A 144 -3.99 -28.81 9.15
N GLU A 145 -3.12 -29.41 9.94
CA GLU A 145 -3.03 -30.86 10.14
C GLU A 145 -3.18 -31.19 11.63
N SER A 146 -4.13 -32.08 11.99
CA SER A 146 -4.38 -32.48 13.37
C SER A 146 -3.73 -33.79 13.72
N SER A 147 -3.21 -33.87 14.94
CA SER A 147 -2.84 -35.11 15.65
C SER A 147 -3.79 -35.32 16.82
N LYS A 148 -3.57 -36.38 17.61
CA LYS A 148 -4.46 -36.72 18.76
C LYS A 148 -4.52 -35.63 19.82
N THR A 149 -3.42 -34.95 20.09
CA THR A 149 -3.27 -34.01 21.22
C THR A 149 -2.85 -32.59 20.82
N PHE A 150 -2.43 -32.39 19.57
CA PHE A 150 -1.99 -31.11 19.00
C PHE A 150 -2.23 -31.09 17.49
N GLY A 151 -1.96 -29.97 16.85
CA GLY A 151 -1.91 -29.82 15.40
C GLY A 151 -0.78 -28.92 14.97
N PHE A 152 -0.59 -28.86 13.68
CA PHE A 152 0.32 -27.92 13.03
C PHE A 152 -0.39 -27.19 11.92
N VAL A 153 0.06 -25.97 11.65
CA VAL A 153 -0.32 -25.22 10.46
C VAL A 153 0.92 -25.00 9.63
N THR A 154 0.90 -25.54 8.42
CA THR A 154 1.92 -25.26 7.41
C THR A 154 1.55 -23.97 6.70
N PRO A 155 2.37 -22.88 6.82
CA PRO A 155 2.09 -21.61 6.19
C PRO A 155 2.00 -21.70 4.66
N ASP A 156 1.09 -20.93 4.05
CA ASP A 156 1.01 -20.79 2.59
C ASP A 156 2.17 -19.98 2.02
N ASN A 157 2.65 -19.02 2.81
CA ASN A 157 3.85 -18.28 2.46
C ASN A 157 5.08 -19.16 2.65
N THR A 158 5.65 -19.65 1.56
CA THR A 158 6.85 -20.53 1.53
C THR A 158 8.11 -19.90 2.13
N LYS A 159 8.12 -18.59 2.35
CA LYS A 159 9.20 -17.88 3.06
C LYS A 159 9.13 -18.05 4.58
N LEU A 160 7.99 -18.54 5.11
CA LEU A 160 7.83 -18.98 6.49
C LEU A 160 8.12 -20.48 6.55
N SER A 161 9.37 -20.83 6.79
CA SER A 161 9.88 -22.20 6.64
C SER A 161 9.51 -23.16 7.76
N GLN A 162 8.82 -22.69 8.80
CA GLN A 162 8.50 -23.52 9.98
C GLN A 162 6.99 -23.60 10.18
N ASP A 163 6.50 -24.81 10.46
CA ASP A 163 5.12 -25.06 10.88
C ASP A 163 4.83 -24.39 12.23
N ILE A 164 3.58 -23.94 12.39
CA ILE A 164 3.09 -23.33 13.63
C ILE A 164 2.40 -24.40 14.47
N PHE A 165 2.88 -24.58 15.67
CA PHE A 165 2.29 -25.50 16.63
C PHE A 165 0.95 -24.94 17.15
N VAL A 166 -0.10 -25.78 17.14
CA VAL A 166 -1.43 -25.41 17.66
C VAL A 166 -1.85 -26.43 18.74
N PRO A 167 -2.02 -26.01 19.99
CA PRO A 167 -2.52 -26.92 21.04
C PRO A 167 -4.00 -27.27 20.81
N LYS A 168 -4.42 -28.45 21.21
CA LYS A 168 -5.78 -28.99 20.96
C LYS A 168 -6.91 -28.01 21.34
N LYS A 169 -6.75 -27.31 22.45
CA LYS A 169 -7.73 -26.30 22.93
C LYS A 169 -7.87 -25.07 22.00
N ALA A 170 -6.93 -24.89 21.08
CA ALA A 170 -6.85 -23.75 20.17
C ALA A 170 -7.20 -24.10 18.69
N PHE A 171 -7.81 -25.26 18.45
CA PHE A 171 -8.19 -25.70 17.10
C PHE A 171 -9.35 -24.93 16.48
N HIS A 172 -10.20 -24.32 17.28
CA HIS A 172 -11.38 -23.57 16.81
C HIS A 172 -12.21 -24.33 15.75
N GLY A 173 -12.38 -25.63 15.91
CA GLY A 173 -13.12 -26.49 14.97
C GLY A 173 -12.36 -26.89 13.69
N ALA A 174 -11.12 -26.49 13.52
CA ALA A 174 -10.29 -26.88 12.38
C ALA A 174 -10.06 -28.42 12.36
N LYS A 175 -10.07 -28.97 11.16
CA LYS A 175 -9.82 -30.39 10.88
C LYS A 175 -8.66 -30.49 9.89
N THR A 176 -8.00 -31.65 9.84
CA THR A 176 -6.95 -31.92 8.85
C THR A 176 -7.45 -31.57 7.43
N GLY A 177 -6.68 -30.78 6.71
CA GLY A 177 -7.01 -30.25 5.38
C GLY A 177 -7.83 -28.96 5.39
N SER A 178 -8.13 -28.38 6.58
CA SER A 178 -8.72 -27.05 6.65
C SER A 178 -7.70 -25.96 6.31
N LYS A 179 -8.10 -24.98 5.50
CA LYS A 179 -7.45 -23.67 5.39
C LYS A 179 -7.84 -22.83 6.58
N VAL A 180 -6.86 -22.26 7.25
CA VAL A 180 -7.08 -21.54 8.53
C VAL A 180 -6.24 -20.25 8.57
N VAL A 181 -6.74 -19.31 9.38
CA VAL A 181 -5.95 -18.19 9.88
C VAL A 181 -5.53 -18.50 11.30
N VAL A 182 -4.25 -18.42 11.58
CA VAL A 182 -3.65 -18.64 12.91
C VAL A 182 -3.06 -17.34 13.43
N GLU A 183 -3.44 -16.96 14.64
CA GLU A 183 -2.80 -15.88 15.38
C GLU A 183 -1.67 -16.45 16.23
N ILE A 184 -0.48 -15.85 16.13
CA ILE A 184 0.69 -16.25 16.89
C ILE A 184 0.51 -15.85 18.36
N THR A 185 0.59 -16.81 19.25
CA THR A 185 0.47 -16.61 20.71
C THR A 185 1.83 -16.66 21.41
N LYS A 186 2.79 -17.36 20.80
CA LYS A 186 4.20 -17.38 21.24
C LYS A 186 5.09 -17.44 20.03
N TRP A 187 6.04 -16.52 19.98
CA TRP A 187 7.05 -16.49 18.94
C TRP A 187 8.01 -17.67 19.05
N PRO A 188 8.65 -18.08 17.93
CA PRO A 188 9.62 -19.16 17.97
C PRO A 188 10.79 -18.82 18.90
N ASP A 189 11.34 -19.84 19.54
CA ASP A 189 12.57 -19.77 20.28
C ASP A 189 13.60 -20.76 19.68
N ARG A 190 14.84 -20.77 20.19
CA ARG A 190 15.92 -21.63 19.66
C ARG A 190 15.58 -23.13 19.64
N ARG A 191 14.56 -23.58 20.35
CA ARG A 191 14.20 -24.99 20.54
C ARG A 191 12.78 -25.31 20.10
N ARG A 192 11.95 -24.32 19.84
CA ARG A 192 10.51 -24.50 19.58
C ARG A 192 10.03 -23.61 18.45
N ASN A 193 9.23 -24.18 17.59
CA ASN A 193 8.48 -23.43 16.60
C ASN A 193 7.50 -22.45 17.27
N ALA A 194 7.00 -21.49 16.48
CA ALA A 194 5.92 -20.62 16.94
C ALA A 194 4.71 -21.44 17.42
N GLU A 195 4.02 -20.96 18.46
CA GLU A 195 2.74 -21.49 18.92
C GLU A 195 1.64 -20.50 18.54
N GLY A 196 0.52 -21.02 18.04
CA GLY A 196 -0.61 -20.18 17.63
C GLY A 196 -1.96 -20.78 18.03
N LYS A 197 -3.00 -19.98 17.85
CA LYS A 197 -4.40 -20.36 17.95
C LYS A 197 -5.09 -20.14 16.60
N VAL A 198 -5.91 -21.07 16.15
CA VAL A 198 -6.78 -20.84 15.00
C VAL A 198 -7.83 -19.80 15.39
N ILE A 199 -7.93 -18.73 14.61
CA ILE A 199 -8.92 -17.67 14.81
C ILE A 199 -10.04 -17.73 13.76
N GLU A 200 -9.76 -18.27 12.56
CA GLU A 200 -10.72 -18.42 11.48
C GLU A 200 -10.48 -19.72 10.71
N VAL A 201 -11.55 -20.39 10.31
CA VAL A 201 -11.51 -21.55 9.40
C VAL A 201 -12.13 -21.09 8.07
N LEU A 202 -11.32 -20.99 7.03
CA LEU A 202 -11.74 -20.46 5.72
C LEU A 202 -12.51 -21.49 4.89
N GLY A 203 -12.27 -22.78 5.12
CA GLY A 203 -12.85 -23.91 4.38
C GLY A 203 -11.87 -25.06 4.27
N LYS A 204 -12.09 -25.98 3.33
CA LYS A 204 -11.12 -27.04 3.01
C LYS A 204 -10.27 -26.61 1.83
N VAL A 205 -9.07 -27.13 1.76
CA VAL A 205 -8.23 -27.00 0.57
C VAL A 205 -8.97 -27.52 -0.65
N GLY A 206 -9.12 -26.68 -1.68
CA GLY A 206 -9.83 -26.99 -2.92
C GLY A 206 -11.32 -26.66 -2.92
N ASP A 207 -11.91 -26.20 -1.82
CA ASP A 207 -13.27 -25.66 -1.84
C ASP A 207 -13.30 -24.34 -2.66
N PRO A 208 -14.37 -24.09 -3.46
CA PRO A 208 -14.48 -22.87 -4.26
C PRO A 208 -14.37 -21.59 -3.41
N GLY A 209 -13.51 -20.65 -3.83
CA GLY A 209 -13.31 -19.34 -3.20
C GLY A 209 -12.40 -19.34 -1.97
N VAL A 210 -11.99 -20.50 -1.44
CA VAL A 210 -11.09 -20.59 -0.28
C VAL A 210 -9.69 -20.10 -0.60
N ASP A 211 -9.24 -20.27 -1.83
CA ASP A 211 -7.98 -19.74 -2.35
C ASP A 211 -7.97 -18.21 -2.35
N VAL A 212 -9.04 -17.58 -2.85
CA VAL A 212 -9.21 -16.11 -2.84
C VAL A 212 -9.26 -15.59 -1.40
N LEU A 213 -10.07 -16.21 -0.53
CA LEU A 213 -10.12 -15.85 0.91
C LEU A 213 -8.76 -16.00 1.59
N SER A 214 -8.00 -17.03 1.24
CA SER A 214 -6.65 -17.22 1.79
C SER A 214 -5.71 -16.08 1.41
N VAL A 215 -5.74 -15.63 0.14
CA VAL A 215 -4.97 -14.47 -0.31
C VAL A 215 -5.43 -13.21 0.44
N MET A 216 -6.73 -12.98 0.53
CA MET A 216 -7.26 -11.81 1.24
C MET A 216 -6.78 -11.75 2.69
N ARG A 217 -6.85 -12.87 3.41
CA ARG A 217 -6.40 -12.94 4.82
C ARG A 217 -4.87 -12.84 4.95
N GLN A 218 -4.12 -13.33 3.97
CA GLN A 218 -2.65 -13.22 3.97
C GLN A 218 -2.17 -11.78 3.86
N TYR A 219 -2.92 -10.93 3.16
CA TYR A 219 -2.60 -9.51 2.96
C TYR A 219 -3.48 -8.58 3.82
N ASP A 220 -4.21 -9.13 4.78
CA ASP A 220 -5.14 -8.40 5.69
C ASP A 220 -6.15 -7.52 4.93
N LEU A 221 -6.59 -7.99 3.75
CA LEU A 221 -7.56 -7.28 2.91
C LEU A 221 -8.97 -7.44 3.47
N SER A 222 -9.62 -6.34 3.80
CA SER A 222 -11.00 -6.29 4.29
C SER A 222 -11.96 -5.87 3.18
N GLU A 223 -13.05 -6.62 2.99
CA GLU A 223 -14.16 -6.24 2.09
C GLU A 223 -15.05 -5.15 2.69
N THR A 224 -15.03 -5.01 4.02
CA THR A 224 -15.85 -4.04 4.75
C THR A 224 -15.04 -2.82 5.13
N PHE A 225 -15.71 -1.70 5.26
CA PHE A 225 -15.15 -0.48 5.79
C PHE A 225 -15.48 -0.32 7.28
N PRO A 226 -14.66 0.41 8.06
CA PRO A 226 -15.03 0.85 9.40
C PRO A 226 -16.37 1.59 9.41
N GLU A 227 -17.09 1.53 10.53
CA GLU A 227 -18.44 2.11 10.66
C GLU A 227 -18.45 3.62 10.39
N ASP A 228 -17.48 4.36 10.92
CA ASP A 228 -17.33 5.81 10.71
C ASP A 228 -17.03 6.18 9.24
N VAL A 229 -16.32 5.30 8.54
CA VAL A 229 -16.01 5.47 7.10
C VAL A 229 -17.27 5.20 6.25
N GLN A 230 -18.02 4.13 6.57
CA GLN A 230 -19.26 3.81 5.86
C GLN A 230 -20.32 4.88 6.10
N GLU A 231 -20.48 5.35 7.34
CA GLU A 231 -21.39 6.45 7.68
C GLU A 231 -21.00 7.73 6.92
N ALA A 232 -19.72 8.04 6.83
CA ALA A 232 -19.25 9.19 6.05
C ALA A 232 -19.58 9.04 4.56
N ALA A 233 -19.45 7.84 3.99
CA ALA A 233 -19.79 7.56 2.59
C ALA A 233 -21.29 7.64 2.32
N ASP A 234 -22.12 7.11 3.21
CA ASP A 234 -23.59 7.11 3.09
C ASP A 234 -24.17 8.54 3.14
N ASN A 235 -23.47 9.47 3.78
CA ASN A 235 -23.85 10.88 3.87
C ASN A 235 -23.41 11.72 2.66
N VAL A 236 -22.66 11.18 1.70
CA VAL A 236 -22.28 11.91 0.49
C VAL A 236 -23.46 11.95 -0.50
N GLU A 237 -23.86 13.16 -0.87
CA GLU A 237 -24.87 13.36 -1.92
C GLU A 237 -24.40 12.74 -3.24
N GLN A 238 -25.28 11.99 -3.92
CA GLN A 238 -24.94 11.26 -5.15
C GLN A 238 -25.01 12.11 -6.42
N GLU A 239 -25.44 13.35 -6.31
CA GLU A 239 -25.43 14.37 -7.37
C GLU A 239 -24.83 15.66 -6.83
N PRO A 240 -23.94 16.33 -7.57
CA PRO A 240 -23.39 17.59 -7.12
C PRO A 240 -24.46 18.69 -7.14
N SER A 241 -24.50 19.49 -6.09
CA SER A 241 -25.43 20.61 -5.94
C SER A 241 -25.04 21.81 -6.82
N PRO A 242 -25.99 22.70 -7.17
CA PRO A 242 -25.67 23.90 -7.94
C PRO A 242 -24.65 24.84 -7.25
N GLU A 243 -24.55 24.80 -5.91
CA GLU A 243 -23.54 25.55 -5.16
C GLU A 243 -22.12 25.06 -5.48
N GLU A 244 -21.94 23.76 -5.70
CA GLU A 244 -20.64 23.13 -5.97
C GLU A 244 -20.14 23.43 -7.41
N TYR A 245 -21.01 23.94 -8.28
CA TYR A 245 -20.61 24.40 -9.62
C TYR A 245 -19.89 25.76 -9.59
N ARG A 246 -20.02 26.52 -8.49
CA ARG A 246 -19.42 27.86 -8.41
C ARG A 246 -17.89 27.79 -8.50
N GLY A 247 -17.36 28.60 -9.42
CA GLY A 247 -15.90 28.68 -9.65
C GLY A 247 -15.36 27.55 -10.51
N ARG A 248 -16.22 26.63 -11.00
CA ARG A 248 -15.87 25.59 -11.94
C ARG A 248 -16.22 26.01 -13.37
N ARG A 249 -15.42 25.57 -14.32
CA ARG A 249 -15.71 25.74 -15.75
C ARG A 249 -16.84 24.78 -16.16
N ASP A 250 -17.90 25.30 -16.73
CA ASP A 250 -19.01 24.46 -17.23
C ASP A 250 -18.61 23.81 -18.56
N ARG A 251 -18.61 22.50 -18.62
CA ARG A 251 -18.32 21.65 -19.78
C ARG A 251 -19.39 20.61 -20.06
N ARG A 252 -20.60 20.82 -19.53
CA ARG A 252 -21.73 19.92 -19.70
C ARG A 252 -22.28 19.90 -21.13
N ASP A 253 -21.93 20.89 -21.95
CA ASP A 253 -22.27 20.98 -23.36
C ASP A 253 -21.35 20.14 -24.28
N LEU A 254 -20.22 19.67 -23.77
CA LEU A 254 -19.30 18.85 -24.55
C LEU A 254 -19.69 17.37 -24.52
N PRO A 255 -19.63 16.66 -25.66
CA PRO A 255 -19.94 15.23 -25.72
C PRO A 255 -18.75 14.40 -25.17
N ILE A 256 -18.50 14.54 -23.87
CA ILE A 256 -17.45 13.81 -23.15
C ILE A 256 -17.83 12.34 -23.06
N VAL A 257 -16.90 11.44 -23.34
CA VAL A 257 -17.09 9.99 -23.25
C VAL A 257 -16.09 9.37 -22.29
N THR A 258 -16.48 8.26 -21.65
CA THR A 258 -15.56 7.37 -20.93
C THR A 258 -15.32 6.13 -21.76
N VAL A 259 -14.11 5.50 -21.63
CA VAL A 259 -13.72 4.29 -22.36
C VAL A 259 -13.07 3.31 -21.42
N ASP A 260 -13.78 2.24 -21.08
CA ASP A 260 -13.38 1.29 -20.03
C ASP A 260 -13.66 -0.15 -20.41
N GLY A 261 -13.35 -1.08 -19.51
CA GLY A 261 -13.80 -2.46 -19.59
C GLY A 261 -15.33 -2.58 -19.49
N GLU A 262 -15.91 -3.67 -20.00
CA GLU A 262 -17.37 -3.87 -19.98
C GLU A 262 -17.93 -3.90 -18.55
N ASP A 263 -17.17 -4.47 -17.61
CA ASP A 263 -17.59 -4.66 -16.22
C ASP A 263 -17.14 -3.54 -15.27
N SER A 264 -16.37 -2.54 -15.76
CA SER A 264 -15.89 -1.41 -14.94
C SER A 264 -17.07 -0.61 -14.41
N LYS A 265 -16.98 -0.20 -13.14
CA LYS A 265 -17.98 0.63 -12.44
C LYS A 265 -17.39 1.93 -11.89
N ASP A 266 -16.12 1.96 -11.76
CA ASP A 266 -15.24 3.04 -11.31
C ASP A 266 -14.65 3.73 -12.54
N LEU A 267 -15.41 4.66 -13.11
CA LEU A 267 -15.03 5.39 -14.33
C LEU A 267 -14.32 6.67 -13.92
N ASP A 268 -13.00 6.65 -13.90
CA ASP A 268 -12.18 7.73 -13.34
C ASP A 268 -11.91 8.86 -14.34
N ASP A 269 -11.86 8.54 -15.64
CA ASP A 269 -11.48 9.47 -16.69
C ASP A 269 -12.49 9.55 -17.83
N GLY A 270 -12.66 10.79 -18.33
CA GLY A 270 -13.44 11.11 -19.51
C GLY A 270 -12.61 11.89 -20.50
N VAL A 271 -12.90 11.74 -21.79
CA VAL A 271 -12.17 12.41 -22.85
C VAL A 271 -13.11 13.08 -23.85
N PHE A 272 -12.65 14.19 -24.39
CA PHE A 272 -13.25 14.86 -25.55
C PHE A 272 -12.16 15.43 -26.44
N ALA A 273 -12.27 15.19 -27.73
CA ALA A 273 -11.36 15.77 -28.72
C ALA A 273 -12.15 16.41 -29.88
N ARG A 274 -11.62 17.47 -30.46
CA ARG A 274 -12.11 18.09 -31.69
C ARG A 274 -10.99 18.72 -32.47
N ARG A 275 -11.13 18.70 -33.82
CA ARG A 275 -10.28 19.45 -34.72
C ARG A 275 -10.74 20.89 -34.81
N ASN A 276 -9.79 21.85 -34.70
CA ASN A 276 -10.06 23.25 -34.86
C ASN A 276 -10.02 23.65 -36.36
N PRO A 277 -10.64 24.80 -36.73
CA PRO A 277 -10.62 25.27 -38.14
C PRO A 277 -9.23 25.54 -38.72
N ASP A 278 -8.25 25.84 -37.88
CA ASP A 278 -6.84 26.08 -38.25
C ASP A 278 -6.01 24.79 -38.42
N GLY A 279 -6.65 23.63 -38.21
CA GLY A 279 -6.02 22.32 -38.34
C GLY A 279 -5.36 21.81 -37.05
N SER A 280 -5.30 22.61 -35.98
CA SER A 280 -4.91 22.19 -34.66
C SER A 280 -6.02 21.36 -33.99
N PHE A 281 -5.71 20.79 -32.81
CA PHE A 281 -6.66 19.97 -32.08
C PHE A 281 -6.88 20.51 -30.67
N PHE A 282 -8.10 20.39 -30.17
CA PHE A 282 -8.42 20.54 -28.76
C PHE A 282 -8.61 19.15 -28.18
N LEU A 283 -7.90 18.86 -27.07
CA LEU A 283 -8.07 17.65 -26.26
C LEU A 283 -8.41 18.05 -24.82
N GLY A 284 -9.55 17.57 -24.33
CA GLY A 284 -9.92 17.67 -22.91
C GLY A 284 -9.85 16.29 -22.26
N VAL A 285 -9.10 16.19 -21.17
CA VAL A 285 -9.06 15.02 -20.28
C VAL A 285 -9.65 15.45 -18.95
N TYR A 286 -10.64 14.71 -18.49
CA TYR A 286 -11.45 15.03 -17.31
C TYR A 286 -11.34 13.89 -16.31
N ILE A 287 -10.77 14.15 -15.16
CA ILE A 287 -10.61 13.16 -14.07
C ILE A 287 -11.61 13.49 -12.97
N ALA A 288 -12.31 12.48 -12.45
CA ALA A 288 -13.23 12.66 -11.34
C ALA A 288 -12.56 13.41 -10.17
N ASP A 289 -13.20 14.48 -9.67
CA ASP A 289 -12.65 15.31 -8.59
C ASP A 289 -12.89 14.65 -7.23
N VAL A 290 -12.24 13.51 -7.01
CA VAL A 290 -12.34 12.71 -5.77
C VAL A 290 -11.98 13.55 -4.55
N SER A 291 -11.00 14.46 -4.68
CA SER A 291 -10.53 15.31 -3.59
C SER A 291 -11.58 16.32 -3.09
N TRP A 292 -12.63 16.56 -3.86
CA TRP A 292 -13.77 17.35 -3.44
C TRP A 292 -14.58 16.65 -2.35
N TYR A 293 -14.72 15.34 -2.42
CA TYR A 293 -15.51 14.51 -1.51
C TYR A 293 -14.66 13.87 -0.40
N VAL A 294 -13.42 13.49 -0.71
CA VAL A 294 -12.47 12.89 0.24
C VAL A 294 -11.54 13.98 0.76
N ARG A 295 -11.88 14.52 1.93
CA ARG A 295 -11.13 15.64 2.53
C ARG A 295 -10.05 15.13 3.46
N GLU A 296 -8.90 15.80 3.43
CA GLU A 296 -7.73 15.48 4.23
C GLU A 296 -8.05 15.29 5.71
N ASN A 297 -7.50 14.22 6.32
CA ASN A 297 -7.67 13.82 7.72
C ASN A 297 -9.12 13.46 8.15
N GLN A 298 -10.07 13.36 7.21
CA GLN A 298 -11.41 12.82 7.48
C GLN A 298 -11.44 11.28 7.41
N PRO A 299 -12.50 10.61 7.89
CA PRO A 299 -12.55 9.14 7.90
C PRO A 299 -12.24 8.49 6.56
N LEU A 300 -12.83 8.97 5.46
CA LEU A 300 -12.59 8.48 4.10
C LEU A 300 -11.12 8.60 3.68
N ASP A 301 -10.45 9.71 4.00
CA ASP A 301 -9.04 9.93 3.66
C ASP A 301 -8.13 9.00 4.46
N ARG A 302 -8.37 8.86 5.76
CA ARG A 302 -7.58 7.97 6.62
C ARG A 302 -7.63 6.53 6.14
N GLU A 303 -8.83 6.03 5.83
CA GLU A 303 -9.01 4.67 5.32
C GLU A 303 -8.41 4.49 3.92
N ALA A 304 -8.57 5.49 3.04
CA ALA A 304 -7.96 5.46 1.71
C ALA A 304 -6.44 5.41 1.77
N ARG A 305 -5.81 6.12 2.70
CA ARG A 305 -4.36 6.06 2.96
C ARG A 305 -3.93 4.69 3.48
N GLU A 306 -4.72 4.10 4.39
CA GLU A 306 -4.44 2.78 4.94
C GLU A 306 -4.52 1.70 3.87
N ARG A 307 -5.55 1.73 3.02
CA ARG A 307 -5.70 0.78 1.90
C ARG A 307 -4.67 1.01 0.80
N GLY A 308 -4.32 2.25 0.51
CA GLY A 308 -3.34 2.68 -0.49
C GLY A 308 -3.77 2.49 -1.95
N THR A 309 -4.60 1.49 -2.26
CA THR A 309 -5.09 1.16 -3.61
C THR A 309 -6.34 0.30 -3.56
N SER A 310 -7.08 0.22 -4.68
CA SER A 310 -8.05 -0.84 -4.90
C SER A 310 -7.34 -2.13 -5.32
N VAL A 311 -7.82 -3.28 -4.82
CA VAL A 311 -7.24 -4.60 -5.14
C VAL A 311 -8.22 -5.40 -5.97
N TYR A 312 -7.80 -5.76 -7.19
CA TYR A 312 -8.61 -6.54 -8.13
C TYR A 312 -8.27 -8.02 -8.02
N LEU A 313 -9.18 -8.80 -7.45
CA LEU A 313 -9.09 -10.25 -7.36
C LEU A 313 -9.84 -10.89 -8.56
N VAL A 314 -9.70 -12.20 -8.71
CA VAL A 314 -10.29 -12.91 -9.85
C VAL A 314 -11.82 -12.79 -9.92
N ASP A 315 -12.50 -12.75 -8.76
CA ASP A 315 -13.96 -12.81 -8.63
C ASP A 315 -14.57 -11.53 -8.00
N ARG A 316 -13.74 -10.62 -7.47
CA ARG A 316 -14.19 -9.41 -6.79
C ARG A 316 -13.15 -8.31 -6.75
N VAL A 317 -13.60 -7.10 -6.44
CA VAL A 317 -12.75 -5.95 -6.18
C VAL A 317 -12.88 -5.54 -4.72
N ILE A 318 -11.77 -5.31 -4.06
CA ILE A 318 -11.69 -4.67 -2.74
C ILE A 318 -11.33 -3.21 -3.00
N PRO A 319 -12.30 -2.29 -2.95
CA PRO A 319 -12.06 -0.92 -3.36
C PRO A 319 -11.31 -0.12 -2.29
N MET A 320 -10.53 0.88 -2.72
CA MET A 320 -9.86 1.84 -1.84
C MET A 320 -10.87 2.76 -1.14
N LEU A 321 -11.95 3.12 -1.82
CA LEU A 321 -13.03 3.95 -1.31
C LEU A 321 -14.36 3.16 -1.31
N PRO A 322 -15.31 3.47 -0.42
CA PRO A 322 -16.65 2.90 -0.45
C PRO A 322 -17.34 3.07 -1.82
N LYS A 323 -18.23 2.14 -2.17
CA LYS A 323 -18.89 2.10 -3.48
C LYS A 323 -19.76 3.32 -3.76
N GLU A 324 -20.26 3.96 -2.72
CA GLU A 324 -21.01 5.21 -2.77
C GLU A 324 -20.20 6.33 -3.43
N LEU A 325 -18.85 6.28 -3.25
CA LEU A 325 -17.93 7.16 -3.92
C LEU A 325 -17.41 6.53 -5.21
N SER A 326 -16.72 5.38 -5.14
CA SER A 326 -15.98 4.82 -6.28
C SER A 326 -16.85 4.43 -7.46
N ASN A 327 -18.09 3.95 -7.24
CA ASN A 327 -19.04 3.61 -8.31
C ASN A 327 -20.17 4.66 -8.45
N GLY A 328 -20.27 5.57 -7.47
CA GLY A 328 -21.29 6.60 -7.34
C GLY A 328 -20.81 7.96 -7.80
N ILE A 329 -20.70 8.90 -6.84
CA ILE A 329 -20.45 10.32 -7.13
C ILE A 329 -19.09 10.59 -7.78
N CYS A 330 -18.06 9.78 -7.47
CA CYS A 330 -16.73 9.88 -8.06
C CYS A 330 -16.58 9.09 -9.37
N SER A 331 -17.59 8.31 -9.78
CA SER A 331 -17.59 7.65 -11.09
C SER A 331 -18.22 8.54 -12.15
N LEU A 332 -17.55 8.72 -13.28
CA LEU A 332 -18.03 9.52 -14.41
C LEU A 332 -19.11 8.77 -15.20
N ASN A 333 -20.19 8.46 -14.52
CA ASN A 333 -21.35 7.75 -15.11
C ASN A 333 -22.04 8.58 -16.19
N ALA A 334 -22.44 7.93 -17.28
CA ALA A 334 -23.12 8.60 -18.37
C ALA A 334 -24.51 9.13 -17.96
N GLY A 335 -24.88 10.31 -18.48
CA GLY A 335 -26.20 10.91 -18.30
C GLY A 335 -26.40 11.65 -16.98
N VAL A 336 -25.34 11.89 -16.20
CA VAL A 336 -25.37 12.65 -14.95
C VAL A 336 -24.26 13.68 -14.90
N ASP A 337 -24.47 14.73 -14.10
CA ASP A 337 -23.46 15.76 -13.87
C ASP A 337 -22.40 15.24 -12.87
N ARG A 338 -21.13 15.58 -13.11
CA ARG A 338 -20.01 15.22 -12.25
C ARG A 338 -19.02 16.38 -12.11
N LEU A 339 -18.41 16.46 -10.93
CA LEU A 339 -17.29 17.36 -10.72
C LEU A 339 -16.00 16.68 -11.21
N ALA A 340 -15.21 17.41 -11.97
CA ALA A 340 -13.95 16.89 -12.51
C ALA A 340 -12.84 17.93 -12.46
N MET A 341 -11.61 17.45 -12.41
CA MET A 341 -10.41 18.22 -12.72
C MET A 341 -10.08 17.98 -14.20
N ALA A 342 -10.04 19.04 -14.98
CA ALA A 342 -9.76 18.93 -16.39
C ALA A 342 -8.32 19.36 -16.70
N CYS A 343 -7.68 18.65 -17.63
CA CYS A 343 -6.54 19.15 -18.39
C CYS A 343 -7.01 19.41 -19.82
N GLU A 344 -7.13 20.69 -20.19
CA GLU A 344 -7.55 21.11 -21.53
C GLU A 344 -6.33 21.55 -22.32
N MET A 345 -6.08 20.90 -23.46
CA MET A 345 -4.86 21.06 -24.25
C MET A 345 -5.15 21.55 -25.67
N GLN A 346 -4.28 22.39 -26.20
CA GLN A 346 -4.18 22.68 -27.63
C GLN A 346 -3.00 21.88 -28.19
N ILE A 347 -3.24 21.16 -29.26
CA ILE A 347 -2.26 20.27 -29.88
C ILE A 347 -2.07 20.72 -31.33
N SER A 348 -0.82 20.89 -31.75
CA SER A 348 -0.50 21.26 -33.13
C SER A 348 -0.86 20.13 -34.11
N PRO A 349 -0.92 20.43 -35.44
CA PRO A 349 -1.13 19.40 -36.45
C PRO A 349 -0.03 18.30 -36.45
N GLU A 350 1.15 18.64 -35.91
CA GLU A 350 2.29 17.73 -35.77
C GLU A 350 2.21 16.84 -34.49
N GLY A 351 1.19 17.07 -33.63
CA GLY A 351 0.97 16.31 -32.40
C GLY A 351 1.67 16.89 -31.16
N GLU A 352 2.16 18.12 -31.21
CA GLU A 352 2.84 18.78 -30.09
C GLU A 352 1.84 19.57 -29.24
N VAL A 353 1.89 19.43 -27.90
CA VAL A 353 1.09 20.24 -26.98
C VAL A 353 1.63 21.68 -26.97
N THR A 354 0.87 22.62 -27.54
CA THR A 354 1.25 24.03 -27.63
C THR A 354 0.86 24.84 -26.41
N SER A 355 -0.23 24.45 -25.74
CA SER A 355 -0.67 25.04 -24.46
C SER A 355 -1.58 24.07 -23.73
N TYR A 356 -1.64 24.20 -22.41
CA TYR A 356 -2.59 23.47 -21.57
C TYR A 356 -3.05 24.30 -20.38
N GLU A 357 -4.19 23.95 -19.84
CA GLU A 357 -4.74 24.55 -18.62
C GLU A 357 -5.34 23.43 -17.75
N ILE A 358 -5.03 23.45 -16.44
CA ILE A 358 -5.62 22.54 -15.47
C ILE A 358 -6.64 23.32 -14.65
N VAL A 359 -7.91 22.91 -14.72
CA VAL A 359 -9.01 23.67 -14.13
C VAL A 359 -10.06 22.75 -13.52
N PRO A 360 -10.69 23.17 -12.40
CA PRO A 360 -11.88 22.47 -11.90
C PRO A 360 -13.06 22.70 -12.88
N THR A 361 -13.80 21.62 -13.16
CA THR A 361 -14.91 21.64 -14.13
C THR A 361 -16.16 20.98 -13.54
N VAL A 362 -17.30 21.28 -14.13
CA VAL A 362 -18.50 20.46 -14.08
C VAL A 362 -18.75 19.90 -15.48
N ILE A 363 -18.94 18.59 -15.56
CA ILE A 363 -19.14 17.87 -16.82
C ILE A 363 -20.44 17.08 -16.79
N HIS A 364 -20.95 16.76 -17.97
CA HIS A 364 -22.03 15.81 -18.17
C HIS A 364 -21.53 14.75 -19.13
N VAL A 365 -21.31 13.52 -18.64
CA VAL A 365 -20.80 12.46 -19.51
C VAL A 365 -21.88 12.06 -20.50
N TYR A 366 -21.60 12.32 -21.77
CA TYR A 366 -22.52 12.04 -22.86
C TYR A 366 -22.77 10.54 -23.01
N ARG A 367 -21.67 9.73 -22.96
CA ARG A 367 -21.76 8.30 -23.23
C ARG A 367 -20.62 7.52 -22.62
N ARG A 368 -20.95 6.35 -22.09
CA ARG A 368 -19.97 5.33 -21.73
C ARG A 368 -19.69 4.43 -22.93
N LEU A 369 -18.44 4.23 -23.25
CA LEU A 369 -17.95 3.31 -24.26
C LEU A 369 -17.17 2.18 -23.61
N THR A 370 -16.95 1.12 -24.37
CA THR A 370 -16.04 0.04 -23.96
C THR A 370 -14.89 -0.08 -24.94
N TYR A 371 -13.75 -0.58 -24.46
CA TYR A 371 -12.60 -0.85 -25.33
C TYR A 371 -13.00 -1.70 -26.54
N ASN A 372 -13.91 -2.66 -26.37
CA ASN A 372 -14.40 -3.50 -27.46
C ASN A 372 -15.16 -2.69 -28.51
N ILE A 373 -16.04 -1.77 -28.11
CA ILE A 373 -16.77 -0.90 -29.04
C ILE A 373 -15.78 0.00 -29.79
N VAL A 374 -14.90 0.67 -29.08
CA VAL A 374 -13.90 1.58 -29.66
C VAL A 374 -13.01 0.82 -30.65
N ASN A 375 -12.54 -0.37 -30.29
CA ASN A 375 -11.73 -1.20 -31.20
C ASN A 375 -12.48 -1.57 -32.49
N LYS A 376 -13.77 -1.97 -32.39
CA LYS A 376 -14.60 -2.28 -33.55
C LYS A 376 -14.83 -1.06 -34.46
N VAL A 377 -14.95 0.13 -33.88
CA VAL A 377 -15.13 1.38 -34.65
C VAL A 377 -13.82 1.83 -35.32
N LEU A 378 -12.71 1.89 -34.54
CA LEU A 378 -11.48 2.53 -34.98
C LEU A 378 -10.53 1.57 -35.72
N VAL A 379 -10.42 0.32 -35.27
CA VAL A 379 -9.47 -0.67 -35.80
C VAL A 379 -10.16 -1.55 -36.82
N ASP A 380 -11.22 -2.26 -36.42
CA ASP A 380 -11.89 -3.24 -37.28
C ASP A 380 -12.75 -2.59 -38.37
N LYS A 381 -13.21 -1.35 -38.12
CA LYS A 381 -14.11 -0.59 -39.00
C LYS A 381 -15.35 -1.42 -39.41
N ALA A 382 -15.91 -2.12 -38.42
CA ALA A 382 -16.97 -3.09 -38.60
C ALA A 382 -18.37 -2.47 -38.55
N GLU A 383 -19.23 -2.80 -39.51
CA GLU A 383 -20.69 -2.51 -39.42
C GLU A 383 -21.38 -3.57 -38.51
N PRO A 384 -22.42 -3.18 -37.72
CA PRO A 384 -23.07 -1.85 -37.69
C PRO A 384 -22.36 -0.83 -36.78
N TYR A 385 -21.27 -1.19 -36.12
CA TYR A 385 -20.60 -0.31 -35.12
C TYR A 385 -20.20 1.05 -35.67
N LEU A 386 -19.79 1.11 -36.96
CA LEU A 386 -19.44 2.38 -37.61
C LEU A 386 -20.63 3.34 -37.73
N SER A 387 -21.80 2.83 -38.13
CA SER A 387 -22.99 3.66 -38.29
C SER A 387 -23.62 4.05 -36.96
N ASP A 388 -23.56 3.17 -35.95
CA ASP A 388 -24.11 3.42 -34.62
C ASP A 388 -23.27 4.36 -33.77
N ASN A 389 -22.01 4.60 -34.16
CA ASN A 389 -21.02 5.38 -33.39
C ASN A 389 -20.33 6.46 -34.27
N GLN A 390 -21.11 7.20 -35.06
CA GLN A 390 -20.61 8.24 -35.94
C GLN A 390 -19.91 9.38 -35.16
N ASP A 391 -20.44 9.72 -33.98
CA ASP A 391 -19.89 10.70 -33.05
C ASP A 391 -18.45 10.36 -32.62
N ILE A 392 -18.18 9.10 -32.29
CA ILE A 392 -16.85 8.62 -31.93
C ILE A 392 -15.91 8.64 -33.11
N ARG A 393 -16.40 8.27 -34.27
CA ARG A 393 -15.66 8.31 -35.52
C ARG A 393 -15.22 9.74 -35.86
N GLU A 394 -16.10 10.73 -35.67
CA GLU A 394 -15.79 12.13 -35.87
C GLU A 394 -14.77 12.64 -34.86
N MET A 395 -14.91 12.25 -33.59
CA MET A 395 -13.95 12.58 -32.53
C MET A 395 -12.57 11.93 -32.77
N SER A 396 -12.54 10.70 -33.26
CA SER A 396 -11.31 9.98 -33.56
C SER A 396 -10.61 10.41 -34.85
N ALA A 397 -11.33 11.06 -35.75
CA ALA A 397 -10.75 11.69 -36.94
C ALA A 397 -10.04 13.01 -36.61
N THR A 398 -10.13 13.40 -35.33
CA THR A 398 -9.42 14.52 -34.73
C THR A 398 -8.07 14.08 -34.24
#